data_af021c94a7a177591e732f42a42cc0f2
#
_entry.id   af021c94a7a177591e732f42a42cc0f2
#
_cell.length_a   1.000
_cell.length_b   1.000
_cell.length_c   1.000
_cell.angle_alpha   90.00
_cell.angle_beta   90.00
_cell.angle_gamma   90.00
#
_symmetry.space_group_name_H-M   'P 1'
#
loop_
_entity.id
_entity.type
_entity.pdbx_description
1 polymer ?
#
loop_
_entity_poly.entity_id
_entity_poly.type
_entity_poly.pdbx_seq_one_letter_code
_entity_poly.pdbx_strand_id
1 'polypeptide(L)'
;MHELVYILGATLFVSLISFVGVFTLAMKKKDLEKSILLLVALSAGALMGGAFLHLIPEAVESSVGDNVFLFVLIGFIAFFFIEKVLHWRHCHKDHCEVHSFAYMNIFGDGVHNFIDGLIIAVSFMIDVQVGIVSTTAIILHEVPQEIGDFGVLLHGGFSKVKALVLNFISAVTAI
;
A
#
# COMPACT_ATOMS: atom_id res chain seq x y z
N MET A 1 1.39 -18.70 22.71
CA MET A 1 2.39 -19.14 21.70
C MET A 1 1.75 -19.54 20.37
N HIS A 2 0.57 -20.19 20.36
CA HIS A 2 -0.09 -20.55 19.10
C HIS A 2 -0.53 -19.32 18.28
N GLU A 3 -1.05 -18.29 18.95
CA GLU A 3 -1.50 -17.03 18.29
C GLU A 3 -0.36 -16.35 17.55
N LEU A 4 0.83 -16.25 18.15
CA LEU A 4 1.99 -15.64 17.52
C LEU A 4 2.39 -16.36 16.20
N VAL A 5 2.23 -17.69 16.15
CA VAL A 5 2.51 -18.46 14.93
C VAL A 5 1.52 -18.11 13.82
N TYR A 6 0.23 -17.95 14.17
CA TYR A 6 -0.79 -17.52 13.21
C TYR A 6 -0.55 -16.10 12.73
N ILE A 7 -0.24 -15.16 13.64
CA ILE A 7 0.07 -13.76 13.32
C ILE A 7 1.25 -13.69 12.36
N LEU A 8 2.40 -14.26 12.73
CA LEU A 8 3.61 -14.22 11.89
C LEU A 8 3.41 -14.96 10.57
N GLY A 9 2.67 -16.06 10.57
CA GLY A 9 2.37 -16.79 9.34
C GLY A 9 1.48 -15.98 8.39
N ALA A 10 0.44 -15.33 8.93
CA ALA A 10 -0.48 -14.51 8.15
C ALA A 10 0.21 -13.25 7.61
N THR A 11 0.93 -12.50 8.46
CA THR A 11 1.64 -11.28 8.03
C THR A 11 2.73 -11.59 7.02
N LEU A 12 3.51 -12.66 7.22
CA LEU A 12 4.49 -13.11 6.23
C LEU A 12 3.82 -13.48 4.90
N PHE A 13 2.67 -14.17 4.94
CA PHE A 13 1.95 -14.54 3.71
C PHE A 13 1.44 -13.30 2.98
N VAL A 14 0.86 -12.32 3.69
CA VAL A 14 0.45 -11.04 3.12
C VAL A 14 1.65 -10.31 2.49
N SER A 15 2.76 -10.18 3.21
CA SER A 15 3.97 -9.53 2.68
C SER A 15 4.50 -10.22 1.39
N LEU A 16 4.32 -11.53 1.24
CA LEU A 16 4.72 -12.25 0.04
C LEU A 16 3.85 -11.95 -1.18
N ILE A 17 2.64 -11.40 -0.99
CA ILE A 17 1.76 -10.98 -2.08
C ILE A 17 2.41 -9.88 -2.92
N SER A 18 3.28 -9.04 -2.33
CA SER A 18 4.02 -8.00 -3.05
C SER A 18 4.85 -8.53 -4.22
N PHE A 19 5.20 -9.81 -4.21
CA PHE A 19 5.86 -10.45 -5.36
C PHE A 19 4.93 -10.69 -6.55
N VAL A 20 3.63 -10.37 -6.47
CA VAL A 20 2.73 -10.46 -7.63
C VAL A 20 3.27 -9.68 -8.83
N GLY A 21 3.99 -8.58 -8.60
CA GLY A 21 4.70 -7.83 -9.63
C GLY A 21 5.74 -8.64 -10.43
N VAL A 22 6.22 -9.79 -9.92
CA VAL A 22 7.15 -10.69 -10.64
C VAL A 22 6.61 -11.13 -12.00
N PHE A 23 5.30 -11.33 -12.12
CA PHE A 23 4.69 -11.69 -13.39
C PHE A 23 4.95 -10.66 -14.49
N THR A 24 5.14 -9.40 -14.12
CA THR A 24 5.44 -8.32 -15.07
C THR A 24 6.87 -8.40 -15.63
N LEU A 25 7.79 -9.11 -14.96
CA LEU A 25 9.15 -9.32 -15.46
C LEU A 25 9.14 -10.11 -16.78
N ALA A 26 8.19 -11.03 -16.94
CA ALA A 26 8.02 -11.82 -18.16
C ALA A 26 7.32 -11.03 -19.28
N MET A 27 6.70 -9.88 -19.00
CA MET A 27 6.01 -9.09 -20.01
C MET A 27 6.99 -8.33 -20.90
N LYS A 28 6.67 -8.29 -22.20
CA LYS A 28 7.40 -7.44 -23.16
C LYS A 28 7.20 -5.97 -22.79
N LYS A 29 8.23 -5.16 -23.02
CA LYS A 29 8.22 -3.72 -22.70
C LYS A 29 6.97 -3.00 -23.24
N LYS A 30 6.60 -3.25 -24.49
CA LYS A 30 5.43 -2.64 -25.15
C LYS A 30 4.10 -2.97 -24.46
N ASP A 31 3.94 -4.22 -23.99
CA ASP A 31 2.71 -4.67 -23.34
C ASP A 31 2.65 -4.12 -21.91
N LEU A 32 3.78 -4.07 -21.23
CA LEU A 32 3.92 -3.46 -19.91
C LEU A 32 3.58 -1.95 -19.95
N GLU A 33 4.15 -1.19 -20.88
CA GLU A 33 3.88 0.26 -21.04
C GLU A 33 2.39 0.56 -21.26
N LYS A 34 1.67 -0.32 -21.99
CA LYS A 34 0.22 -0.19 -22.17
C LYS A 34 -0.57 -0.48 -20.89
N SER A 35 -0.06 -1.41 -20.07
CA SER A 35 -0.74 -1.85 -18.86
C SER A 35 -0.47 -0.96 -17.65
N ILE A 36 0.68 -0.29 -17.58
CA ILE A 36 1.08 0.54 -16.44
C ILE A 36 0.00 1.57 -16.09
N LEU A 37 -0.51 2.32 -17.08
CA LEU A 37 -1.50 3.35 -16.82
C LEU A 37 -2.82 2.76 -16.29
N LEU A 38 -3.21 1.58 -16.78
CA LEU A 38 -4.37 0.86 -16.29
C LEU A 38 -4.15 0.36 -14.84
N LEU A 39 -2.96 -0.16 -14.54
CA LEU A 39 -2.60 -0.62 -13.19
C LEU A 39 -2.61 0.55 -12.19
N VAL A 40 -2.01 1.68 -12.56
CA VAL A 40 -2.03 2.91 -11.75
C VAL A 40 -3.46 3.40 -11.51
N ALA A 41 -4.30 3.40 -12.56
CA ALA A 41 -5.70 3.82 -12.44
C ALA A 41 -6.51 2.86 -11.55
N LEU A 42 -6.24 1.55 -11.63
CA LEU A 42 -6.88 0.53 -10.79
C LEU A 42 -6.50 0.73 -9.33
N SER A 43 -5.21 0.92 -9.02
CA SER A 43 -4.72 1.18 -7.66
C SER A 43 -5.34 2.46 -7.09
N ALA A 44 -5.25 3.58 -7.82
CA ALA A 44 -5.85 4.84 -7.38
C ALA A 44 -7.36 4.71 -7.14
N GLY A 45 -8.07 4.00 -8.02
CA GLY A 45 -9.51 3.75 -7.88
C GLY A 45 -9.83 2.86 -6.67
N ALA A 46 -9.06 1.82 -6.44
CA ALA A 46 -9.24 0.91 -5.30
C ALA A 46 -8.98 1.63 -3.96
N LEU A 47 -7.87 2.39 -3.85
CA LEU A 47 -7.53 3.16 -2.65
C LEU A 47 -8.58 4.23 -2.34
N MET A 48 -9.01 4.99 -3.35
CA MET A 48 -10.06 6.01 -3.19
C MET A 48 -11.41 5.36 -2.82
N GLY A 49 -11.77 4.27 -3.49
CA GLY A 49 -12.99 3.52 -3.19
C GLY A 49 -12.98 2.97 -1.77
N GLY A 50 -11.88 2.34 -1.35
CA GLY A 50 -11.69 1.84 0.01
C GLY A 50 -11.80 2.96 1.06
N ALA A 51 -11.13 4.08 0.82
CA ALA A 51 -11.17 5.22 1.74
C ALA A 51 -12.58 5.80 1.89
N PHE A 52 -13.26 6.12 0.78
CA PHE A 52 -14.54 6.85 0.83
C PHE A 52 -15.75 5.94 1.06
N LEU A 53 -15.73 4.70 0.60
CA LEU A 53 -16.88 3.80 0.69
C LEU A 53 -16.81 2.86 1.89
N HIS A 54 -15.66 2.73 2.52
CA HIS A 54 -15.45 1.81 3.64
C HIS A 54 -14.82 2.48 4.85
N LEU A 55 -13.56 2.94 4.79
CA LEU A 55 -12.82 3.40 5.97
C LEU A 55 -13.41 4.67 6.61
N ILE A 56 -13.77 5.68 5.82
CA ILE A 56 -14.34 6.93 6.35
C ILE A 56 -15.72 6.70 6.95
N PRO A 57 -16.68 5.99 6.29
CA PRO A 57 -17.96 5.65 6.92
C PRO A 57 -17.80 4.89 8.23
N GLU A 58 -16.95 3.86 8.28
CA GLU A 58 -16.70 3.08 9.50
C GLU A 58 -16.09 3.93 10.61
N ALA A 59 -15.14 4.81 10.27
CA ALA A 59 -14.54 5.73 11.23
C ALA A 59 -15.58 6.74 11.79
N VAL A 60 -16.51 7.23 10.97
CA VAL A 60 -17.59 8.12 11.42
C VAL A 60 -18.54 7.43 12.40
N GLU A 61 -18.79 6.14 12.23
CA GLU A 61 -19.61 5.34 13.15
C GLU A 61 -18.89 4.98 14.46
N SER A 62 -17.56 5.16 14.51
CA SER A 62 -16.74 4.87 15.69
C SER A 62 -16.84 5.95 16.76
N SER A 63 -16.22 5.72 17.93
CA SER A 63 -16.18 6.66 19.07
C SER A 63 -15.44 7.98 18.76
N VAL A 64 -14.70 8.07 17.67
CA VAL A 64 -13.99 9.30 17.23
C VAL A 64 -14.71 10.03 16.11
N GLY A 65 -15.96 9.64 15.79
CA GLY A 65 -16.73 10.09 14.63
C GLY A 65 -16.78 11.59 14.41
N ASP A 66 -16.93 12.38 15.47
CA ASP A 66 -17.00 13.84 15.41
C ASP A 66 -15.72 14.50 14.85
N ASN A 67 -14.59 13.82 14.94
CA ASN A 67 -13.28 14.35 14.54
C ASN A 67 -12.72 13.70 13.27
N VAL A 68 -13.40 12.73 12.67
CA VAL A 68 -12.88 11.95 11.52
C VAL A 68 -12.44 12.86 10.39
N PHE A 69 -13.28 13.83 9.98
CA PHE A 69 -12.93 14.74 8.88
C PHE A 69 -11.75 15.65 9.21
N LEU A 70 -11.58 16.02 10.48
CA LEU A 70 -10.39 16.75 10.92
C LEU A 70 -9.13 15.89 10.77
N PHE A 71 -9.18 14.62 11.18
CA PHE A 71 -8.06 13.70 11.02
C PHE A 71 -7.75 13.42 9.54
N VAL A 72 -8.77 13.26 8.69
CA VAL A 72 -8.60 13.13 7.23
C VAL A 72 -7.88 14.36 6.66
N LEU A 73 -8.30 15.57 7.08
CA LEU A 73 -7.67 16.82 6.64
C LEU A 73 -6.22 16.92 7.12
N ILE A 74 -5.95 16.58 8.39
CA ILE A 74 -4.58 16.56 8.95
C ILE A 74 -3.71 15.57 8.17
N GLY A 75 -4.20 14.36 7.88
CA GLY A 75 -3.50 13.37 7.09
C GLY A 75 -3.17 13.89 5.70
N PHE A 76 -4.14 14.48 5.01
CA PHE A 76 -3.95 15.07 3.69
C PHE A 76 -2.87 16.17 3.69
N ILE A 77 -2.94 17.08 4.68
CA ILE A 77 -1.94 18.16 4.83
C ILE A 77 -0.55 17.58 5.14
N ALA A 78 -0.46 16.57 6.02
CA ALA A 78 0.80 15.93 6.36
C ALA A 78 1.45 15.28 5.11
N PHE A 79 0.68 14.51 4.34
CA PHE A 79 1.17 13.91 3.08
C PHE A 79 1.59 14.97 2.06
N PHE A 80 0.84 16.07 1.92
CA PHE A 80 1.23 17.19 1.07
C PHE A 80 2.59 17.79 1.47
N PHE A 81 2.83 17.99 2.77
CA PHE A 81 4.14 18.48 3.24
C PHE A 81 5.26 17.47 3.00
N ILE A 82 5.03 16.18 3.26
CA ILE A 82 6.02 15.12 2.99
C ILE A 82 6.38 15.11 1.50
N GLU A 83 5.39 15.19 0.60
CA GLU A 83 5.62 15.28 -0.84
C GLU A 83 6.50 16.49 -1.20
N LYS A 84 6.20 17.68 -0.65
CA LYS A 84 7.00 18.89 -0.89
C LYS A 84 8.43 18.74 -0.42
N VAL A 85 8.65 18.14 0.75
CA VAL A 85 10.00 17.89 1.29
C VAL A 85 10.74 16.88 0.42
N LEU A 86 10.10 15.79 -0.01
CA LEU A 86 10.71 14.80 -0.90
C LEU A 86 11.03 15.40 -2.26
N HIS A 87 10.13 16.18 -2.83
CA HIS A 87 10.37 16.89 -4.10
C HIS A 87 11.57 17.84 -3.98
N TRP A 88 11.60 18.65 -2.93
CA TRP A 88 12.71 19.59 -2.68
C TRP A 88 14.07 18.90 -2.50
N ARG A 89 14.11 17.73 -1.85
CA ARG A 89 15.35 16.99 -1.62
C ARG A 89 15.86 16.25 -2.86
N HIS A 90 14.97 15.76 -3.72
CA HIS A 90 15.33 14.84 -4.82
C HIS A 90 15.32 15.49 -6.20
N CYS A 91 14.59 16.60 -6.40
CA CYS A 91 14.46 17.25 -7.70
C CYS A 91 15.17 18.62 -7.70
N HIS A 92 16.48 18.63 -7.96
CA HIS A 92 17.27 19.86 -8.13
C HIS A 92 17.56 20.19 -9.61
N LYS A 93 17.06 19.39 -10.57
CA LYS A 93 17.28 19.56 -12.02
C LYS A 93 15.95 19.46 -12.75
N ASP A 94 15.87 20.07 -13.94
CA ASP A 94 14.67 20.10 -14.78
C ASP A 94 14.17 18.71 -15.23
N HIS A 95 14.99 17.65 -15.07
CA HIS A 95 14.63 16.25 -15.33
C HIS A 95 15.02 15.39 -14.13
N CYS A 96 14.02 14.94 -13.37
CA CYS A 96 14.19 13.94 -12.31
C CYS A 96 14.14 12.54 -12.93
N GLU A 97 15.15 11.71 -12.67
CA GLU A 97 15.17 10.30 -13.10
C GLU A 97 14.06 9.48 -12.43
N VAL A 98 13.71 9.84 -11.19
CA VAL A 98 12.62 9.23 -10.42
C VAL A 98 11.74 10.32 -9.84
N HIS A 99 10.44 10.22 -10.06
CA HIS A 99 9.45 11.19 -9.61
C HIS A 99 9.16 11.05 -8.10
N SER A 100 8.93 12.17 -7.42
CA SER A 100 8.66 12.23 -5.98
C SER A 100 7.45 11.40 -5.54
N PHE A 101 6.41 11.29 -6.38
CA PHE A 101 5.22 10.51 -6.08
C PHE A 101 5.52 9.01 -5.88
N ALA A 102 6.56 8.47 -6.53
CA ALA A 102 6.95 7.08 -6.36
C ALA A 102 7.52 6.81 -4.96
N TYR A 103 8.26 7.76 -4.39
CA TYR A 103 8.71 7.67 -2.98
C TYR A 103 7.55 7.83 -1.99
N MET A 104 6.60 8.72 -2.32
CA MET A 104 5.37 8.86 -1.53
C MET A 104 4.55 7.58 -1.52
N ASN A 105 4.48 6.90 -2.67
CA ASN A 105 3.80 5.61 -2.78
C ASN A 105 4.43 4.57 -1.83
N ILE A 106 5.75 4.40 -1.86
CA ILE A 106 6.48 3.47 -0.96
C ILE A 106 6.20 3.80 0.51
N PHE A 107 6.24 5.08 0.87
CA PHE A 107 5.98 5.50 2.25
C PHE A 107 4.53 5.24 2.65
N GLY A 108 3.57 5.61 1.80
CA GLY A 108 2.14 5.40 2.05
C GLY A 108 1.78 3.92 2.16
N ASP A 109 2.30 3.12 1.25
CA ASP A 109 2.15 1.68 1.23
C ASP A 109 2.76 1.02 2.48
N GLY A 110 3.97 1.43 2.89
CA GLY A 110 4.58 0.94 4.13
C GLY A 110 3.76 1.26 5.38
N VAL A 111 3.13 2.43 5.46
CA VAL A 111 2.22 2.77 6.56
C VAL A 111 0.94 1.94 6.50
N HIS A 112 0.38 1.72 5.30
CA HIS A 112 -0.80 0.90 5.08
C HIS A 112 -0.55 -0.54 5.53
N ASN A 113 0.50 -1.17 5.04
CA ASN A 113 0.91 -2.53 5.40
C ASN A 113 1.16 -2.69 6.90
N PHE A 114 1.80 -1.69 7.54
CA PHE A 114 1.99 -1.70 8.99
C PHE A 114 0.66 -1.73 9.75
N ILE A 115 -0.34 -0.96 9.31
CA ILE A 115 -1.69 -0.95 9.91
C ILE A 115 -2.36 -2.32 9.69
N ASP A 116 -2.24 -2.90 8.51
CA ASP A 116 -2.78 -4.23 8.20
C ASP A 116 -2.17 -5.31 9.09
N GLY A 117 -0.86 -5.24 9.34
CA GLY A 117 -0.19 -6.11 10.29
C GLY A 117 -0.74 -5.98 11.71
N LEU A 118 -1.01 -4.75 12.17
CA LEU A 118 -1.66 -4.52 13.47
C LEU A 118 -3.08 -5.09 13.51
N ILE A 119 -3.88 -4.92 12.45
CA ILE A 119 -5.24 -5.46 12.34
C ILE A 119 -5.20 -6.99 12.41
N ILE A 120 -4.30 -7.63 11.65
CA ILE A 120 -4.10 -9.08 11.69
C ILE A 120 -3.75 -9.52 13.11
N ALA A 121 -2.78 -8.88 13.74
CA ALA A 121 -2.34 -9.23 15.08
C ALA A 121 -3.49 -9.15 16.11
N VAL A 122 -4.18 -8.02 16.16
CA VAL A 122 -5.32 -7.82 17.08
C VAL A 122 -6.44 -8.84 16.79
N SER A 123 -6.74 -9.11 15.53
CA SER A 123 -7.78 -10.05 15.13
C SER A 123 -7.49 -11.48 15.64
N PHE A 124 -6.26 -11.96 15.49
CA PHE A 124 -5.87 -13.28 16.02
C PHE A 124 -5.80 -13.32 17.55
N MET A 125 -5.54 -12.19 18.20
CA MET A 125 -5.61 -12.10 19.68
C MET A 125 -7.04 -12.18 20.21
N ILE A 126 -8.03 -11.79 19.41
CA ILE A 126 -9.46 -11.90 19.76
C ILE A 126 -9.91 -13.35 19.59
N ASP A 127 -9.76 -13.90 18.39
CA ASP A 127 -10.13 -15.28 18.05
C ASP A 127 -9.47 -15.70 16.71
N VAL A 128 -9.15 -16.99 16.58
CA VAL A 128 -8.52 -17.52 15.36
C VAL A 128 -9.41 -17.35 14.11
N GLN A 129 -10.73 -17.50 14.24
CA GLN A 129 -11.65 -17.33 13.12
C GLN A 129 -11.69 -15.85 12.67
N VAL A 130 -11.74 -14.91 13.64
CA VAL A 130 -11.66 -13.46 13.36
C VAL A 130 -10.35 -13.14 12.65
N GLY A 131 -9.22 -13.68 13.12
CA GLY A 131 -7.93 -13.51 12.46
C GLY A 131 -7.90 -14.01 11.01
N ILE A 132 -8.47 -15.18 10.74
CA ILE A 132 -8.55 -15.75 9.39
C ILE A 132 -9.43 -14.86 8.47
N VAL A 133 -10.59 -14.43 8.97
CA VAL A 133 -11.51 -13.57 8.18
C VAL A 133 -10.84 -12.23 7.85
N SER A 134 -10.23 -11.57 8.85
CA SER A 134 -9.52 -10.31 8.65
C SER A 134 -8.34 -10.46 7.69
N THR A 135 -7.53 -11.52 7.85
CA THR A 135 -6.42 -11.81 6.92
C THR A 135 -6.93 -12.03 5.50
N THR A 136 -8.04 -12.75 5.32
CA THR A 136 -8.64 -12.97 3.99
C THR A 136 -9.11 -11.65 3.37
N ALA A 137 -9.74 -10.78 4.15
CA ALA A 137 -10.18 -9.47 3.67
C ALA A 137 -8.97 -8.60 3.24
N ILE A 138 -7.88 -8.63 4.01
CA ILE A 138 -6.63 -7.93 3.70
C ILE A 138 -6.04 -8.48 2.39
N ILE A 139 -5.91 -9.80 2.23
CA ILE A 139 -5.41 -10.42 0.99
C ILE A 139 -6.19 -9.95 -0.25
N LEU A 140 -7.51 -9.85 -0.14
CA LEU A 140 -8.37 -9.48 -1.25
C LEU A 140 -8.13 -8.05 -1.75
N HIS A 141 -7.75 -7.12 -0.86
CA HIS A 141 -7.43 -5.77 -1.30
C HIS A 141 -5.92 -5.57 -1.58
N GLU A 142 -5.05 -6.31 -0.91
CA GLU A 142 -3.60 -6.25 -1.13
C GLU A 142 -3.19 -6.68 -2.55
N VAL A 143 -3.81 -7.74 -3.10
CA VAL A 143 -3.46 -8.19 -4.46
C VAL A 143 -3.64 -7.09 -5.52
N PRO A 144 -4.79 -6.41 -5.64
CA PRO A 144 -4.93 -5.26 -6.55
C PRO A 144 -4.01 -4.09 -6.21
N GLN A 145 -3.81 -3.81 -4.92
CA GLN A 145 -2.98 -2.71 -4.44
C GLN A 145 -1.53 -2.91 -4.85
N GLU A 146 -0.92 -4.03 -4.51
CA GLU A 146 0.48 -4.37 -4.81
C GLU A 146 0.78 -4.36 -6.33
N ILE A 147 -0.18 -4.80 -7.15
CA ILE A 147 -0.08 -4.69 -8.62
C ILE A 147 -0.05 -3.22 -9.04
N GLY A 148 -0.90 -2.40 -8.44
CA GLY A 148 -0.99 -0.97 -8.71
C GLY A 148 0.25 -0.22 -8.26
N ASP A 149 0.72 -0.48 -7.05
CA ASP A 149 1.91 0.14 -6.46
C ASP A 149 3.16 -0.19 -7.26
N PHE A 150 3.32 -1.43 -7.69
CA PHE A 150 4.34 -1.80 -8.63
C PHE A 150 4.24 -0.98 -9.95
N GLY A 151 3.04 -0.78 -10.48
CA GLY A 151 2.78 0.07 -11.64
C GLY A 151 3.18 1.53 -11.41
N VAL A 152 2.84 2.10 -10.23
CA VAL A 152 3.22 3.45 -9.82
C VAL A 152 4.74 3.59 -9.74
N LEU A 153 5.45 2.63 -9.18
CA LEU A 153 6.91 2.64 -9.07
C LEU A 153 7.58 2.61 -10.45
N LEU A 154 7.06 1.78 -11.38
CA LEU A 154 7.56 1.75 -12.76
C LEU A 154 7.29 3.06 -13.50
N HIS A 155 6.08 3.62 -13.36
CA HIS A 155 5.72 4.90 -13.96
C HIS A 155 6.57 6.03 -13.38
N GLY A 156 6.92 5.94 -12.10
CA GLY A 156 7.79 6.88 -11.39
C GLY A 156 9.27 6.80 -11.78
N GLY A 157 9.67 5.87 -12.65
CA GLY A 157 11.01 5.78 -13.21
C GLY A 157 11.92 4.70 -12.60
N PHE A 158 11.42 3.91 -11.65
CA PHE A 158 12.21 2.79 -11.14
C PHE A 158 12.35 1.66 -12.16
N SER A 159 13.50 0.99 -12.16
CA SER A 159 13.66 -0.27 -12.91
C SER A 159 12.77 -1.37 -12.31
N LYS A 160 12.39 -2.36 -13.13
CA LYS A 160 11.52 -3.47 -12.70
C LYS A 160 12.02 -4.16 -11.42
N VAL A 161 13.32 -4.47 -11.35
CA VAL A 161 13.91 -5.13 -10.18
C VAL A 161 13.87 -4.22 -8.95
N LYS A 162 14.21 -2.93 -9.12
CA LYS A 162 14.19 -1.98 -8.03
C LYS A 162 12.77 -1.72 -7.52
N ALA A 163 11.80 -1.60 -8.41
CA ALA A 163 10.39 -1.50 -8.06
C ALA A 163 9.91 -2.70 -7.25
N LEU A 164 10.27 -3.91 -7.67
CA LEU A 164 9.93 -5.15 -6.97
C LEU A 164 10.53 -5.22 -5.56
N VAL A 165 11.80 -4.86 -5.42
CA VAL A 165 12.48 -4.84 -4.12
C VAL A 165 11.87 -3.80 -3.20
N LEU A 166 11.56 -2.61 -3.70
CA LEU A 166 10.97 -1.53 -2.90
C LEU A 166 9.54 -1.87 -2.47
N ASN A 167 8.74 -2.47 -3.36
CA ASN A 167 7.40 -2.97 -3.06
C ASN A 167 7.44 -4.05 -1.97
N PHE A 168 8.40 -4.96 -2.04
CA PHE A 168 8.57 -5.97 -0.99
C PHE A 168 9.04 -5.35 0.35
N ILE A 169 9.91 -4.34 0.32
CA ILE A 169 10.37 -3.66 1.54
C ILE A 169 9.19 -2.95 2.24
N SER A 170 8.30 -2.29 1.50
CA SER A 170 7.10 -1.70 2.09
C SER A 170 6.16 -2.76 2.65
N ALA A 171 5.93 -3.86 1.93
CA ALA A 171 5.09 -4.97 2.38
C ALA A 171 5.59 -5.66 3.67
N VAL A 172 6.90 -5.71 3.89
CA VAL A 172 7.50 -6.29 5.12
C VAL A 172 7.13 -5.51 6.37
N THR A 173 6.68 -4.27 6.26
CA THR A 173 6.21 -3.49 7.42
C THR A 173 4.97 -4.08 8.09
N ALA A 174 4.26 -5.02 7.44
CA ALA A 174 3.16 -5.79 8.04
C ALA A 174 3.61 -6.81 9.11
N ILE A 175 4.89 -7.17 9.16
CA ILE A 175 5.46 -8.14 10.11
C ILE A 175 5.88 -7.44 11.40
#